data_323089ea01abb03a70948f6e7958e44a
#
_entry.id   323089ea01abb03a70948f6e7958e44a
#
_cell.length_a   1.000
_cell.length_b   1.000
_cell.length_c   1.000
_cell.angle_alpha   90.00
_cell.angle_beta   90.00
_cell.angle_gamma   90.00
#
_symmetry.space_group_name_H-M   'P 1'
#
loop_
_entity.id
_entity.type
_entity.pdbx_description
1 polymer ?
#
loop_
_entity_poly.entity_id
_entity_poly.type
_entity_poly.pdbx_seq_one_letter_code
_entity_poly.pdbx_strand_id
1 'polypeptide(L)'
;MISALICVDASLTLKLVLAEPDSPVARSLWADWEERDMDVVSPSLWAYEVTSVIRNKVHRGKITSDEGERAFAIIHKLGVRLIVLPDLHERAWEMAKELNRPAAYDAHYLALAQTLDCEFWTADERLYNAVRDQLPWVRWLGLYDASLGDTPY
;
A
#
# COMPACT_ATOMS: atom_id res chain seq x y z
N MET A 1 -21.09 -10.50 3.03
CA MET A 1 -20.29 -10.01 4.16
C MET A 1 -19.22 -9.05 3.64
N ILE A 2 -19.18 -7.86 4.20
CA ILE A 2 -18.17 -6.88 3.80
C ILE A 2 -16.81 -7.34 4.33
N SER A 3 -15.80 -7.35 3.46
CA SER A 3 -14.44 -7.67 3.88
C SER A 3 -13.94 -6.63 4.87
N ALA A 4 -13.37 -7.09 6.00
CA ALA A 4 -12.70 -6.22 6.97
C ALA A 4 -11.21 -6.03 6.61
N LEU A 5 -10.77 -6.50 5.45
CA LEU A 5 -9.38 -6.44 5.02
C LEU A 5 -9.16 -5.35 3.99
N ILE A 6 -8.03 -4.67 4.11
CA ILE A 6 -7.51 -3.73 3.11
C ILE A 6 -6.07 -4.14 2.81
N CYS A 7 -5.72 -4.31 1.54
CA CYS A 7 -4.33 -4.51 1.14
C CYS A 7 -3.72 -3.18 0.76
N VAL A 8 -2.50 -2.90 1.23
CA VAL A 8 -1.78 -1.66 0.92
C VAL A 8 -0.39 -1.96 0.39
N ASP A 9 0.16 -1.04 -0.39
CA ASP A 9 1.56 -1.12 -0.79
C ASP A 9 2.44 -0.19 0.06
N ALA A 10 3.75 -0.27 -0.18
CA ALA A 10 4.73 0.57 0.51
C ALA A 10 4.52 2.05 0.23
N SER A 11 4.09 2.40 -1.00
CA SER A 11 3.93 3.81 -1.39
C SER A 11 2.93 4.53 -0.50
N LEU A 12 1.84 3.86 -0.13
CA LEU A 12 0.80 4.46 0.72
C LEU A 12 1.27 4.58 2.17
N THR A 13 1.82 3.51 2.75
CA THR A 13 2.24 3.53 4.15
C THR A 13 3.40 4.50 4.39
N LEU A 14 4.28 4.66 3.41
CA LEU A 14 5.38 5.63 3.52
C LEU A 14 4.88 7.08 3.65
N LYS A 15 3.70 7.41 3.09
CA LYS A 15 3.10 8.73 3.28
C LYS A 15 2.75 9.03 4.73
N LEU A 16 2.57 8.00 5.55
CA LEU A 16 2.25 8.16 6.96
C LEU A 16 3.47 8.51 7.82
N VAL A 17 4.66 8.15 7.37
CA VAL A 17 5.89 8.28 8.14
C VAL A 17 6.89 9.26 7.55
N LEU A 18 6.68 9.69 6.32
CA LEU A 18 7.48 10.71 5.64
C LEU A 18 6.61 11.93 5.38
N ALA A 19 7.20 13.13 5.51
CA ALA A 19 6.46 14.37 5.27
C ALA A 19 6.42 14.67 3.77
N GLU A 20 5.26 14.45 3.16
CA GLU A 20 5.01 14.71 1.75
C GLU A 20 3.68 15.45 1.60
N PRO A 21 3.42 16.12 0.44
CA PRO A 21 2.20 16.94 0.28
C PRO A 21 0.90 16.19 0.51
N ASP A 22 0.83 14.92 0.14
CA ASP A 22 -0.36 14.08 0.30
C ASP A 22 -0.38 13.28 1.61
N SER A 23 0.59 13.48 2.50
CA SER A 23 0.61 12.81 3.81
C SER A 23 -0.64 13.09 4.66
N PRO A 24 -1.20 14.32 4.70
CA PRO A 24 -2.46 14.54 5.44
C PRO A 24 -3.62 13.68 4.94
N VAL A 25 -3.73 13.49 3.63
CA VAL A 25 -4.77 12.65 3.02
C VAL A 25 -4.59 11.18 3.44
N ALA A 26 -3.35 10.70 3.39
CA ALA A 26 -3.03 9.34 3.82
C ALA A 26 -3.38 9.12 5.29
N ARG A 27 -3.07 10.10 6.16
CA ARG A 27 -3.42 10.01 7.58
C ARG A 27 -4.93 9.98 7.81
N SER A 28 -5.69 10.77 7.05
CA SER A 28 -7.15 10.75 7.14
C SER A 28 -7.73 9.39 6.72
N LEU A 29 -7.21 8.83 5.64
CA LEU A 29 -7.63 7.50 5.17
C LEU A 29 -7.32 6.44 6.22
N TRP A 30 -6.11 6.47 6.77
CA TRP A 30 -5.68 5.50 7.78
C TRP A 30 -6.54 5.58 9.04
N ALA A 31 -6.84 6.80 9.51
CA ALA A 31 -7.71 7.02 10.66
C ALA A 31 -9.12 6.48 10.41
N ASP A 32 -9.65 6.66 9.20
CA ASP A 32 -10.95 6.11 8.81
C ASP A 32 -10.96 4.59 8.90
N TRP A 33 -9.89 3.93 8.42
CA TRP A 33 -9.77 2.47 8.52
C TRP A 33 -9.69 2.00 9.97
N GLU A 34 -8.94 2.71 10.82
CA GLU A 34 -8.86 2.40 12.25
C GLU A 34 -10.22 2.53 12.92
N GLU A 35 -10.96 3.60 12.62
CA GLU A 35 -12.28 3.85 13.17
C GLU A 35 -13.28 2.77 12.76
N ARG A 36 -13.13 2.25 11.55
CA ARG A 36 -13.99 1.18 11.03
C ARG A 36 -13.48 -0.22 11.35
N ASP A 37 -12.44 -0.33 12.15
CA ASP A 37 -11.83 -1.59 12.58
C ASP A 37 -11.40 -2.48 11.41
N MET A 38 -10.81 -1.85 10.38
CA MET A 38 -10.29 -2.57 9.22
C MET A 38 -8.91 -3.16 9.53
N ASP A 39 -8.67 -4.39 9.09
CA ASP A 39 -7.35 -5.01 9.15
C ASP A 39 -6.57 -4.66 7.88
N VAL A 40 -5.37 -4.10 8.05
CA VAL A 40 -4.51 -3.74 6.93
C VAL A 40 -3.47 -4.84 6.74
N VAL A 41 -3.37 -5.34 5.51
CA VAL A 41 -2.50 -6.46 5.16
C VAL A 41 -1.60 -6.10 3.98
N SER A 42 -0.48 -6.79 3.87
CA SER A 42 0.47 -6.69 2.76
C SER A 42 1.25 -8.00 2.61
N PRO A 43 1.83 -8.25 1.44
CA PRO A 43 2.78 -9.35 1.31
C PRO A 43 4.11 -9.01 1.99
N SER A 44 4.97 -10.00 2.21
CA SER A 44 6.29 -9.82 2.83
C SER A 44 7.16 -8.79 2.09
N LEU A 45 6.95 -8.63 0.79
CA LEU A 45 7.64 -7.63 -0.03
C LEU A 45 7.54 -6.22 0.57
N TRP A 46 6.43 -5.90 1.21
CA TRP A 46 6.20 -4.60 1.85
C TRP A 46 7.32 -4.25 2.82
N ALA A 47 7.74 -5.20 3.66
CA ALA A 47 8.79 -4.95 4.66
C ALA A 47 10.12 -4.61 4.00
N TYR A 48 10.45 -5.28 2.90
CA TYR A 48 11.68 -4.99 2.16
C TYR A 48 11.63 -3.61 1.51
N GLU A 49 10.51 -3.27 0.91
CA GLU A 49 10.38 -2.00 0.19
C GLU A 49 10.41 -0.79 1.14
N VAL A 50 9.65 -0.82 2.25
CA VAL A 50 9.64 0.31 3.19
C VAL A 50 11.02 0.50 3.82
N THR A 51 11.70 -0.58 4.16
CA THR A 51 13.06 -0.52 4.71
C THR A 51 14.02 0.13 3.71
N SER A 52 13.98 -0.31 2.47
CA SER A 52 14.86 0.21 1.40
C SER A 52 14.59 1.67 1.10
N VAL A 53 13.34 2.07 1.00
CA VAL A 53 12.99 3.46 0.67
C VAL A 53 13.44 4.41 1.78
N ILE A 54 13.19 4.08 3.03
CA ILE A 54 13.61 4.93 4.16
C ILE A 54 15.15 5.03 4.19
N ARG A 55 15.83 3.90 4.06
CA ARG A 55 17.30 3.89 4.03
C ARG A 55 17.86 4.73 2.88
N ASN A 56 17.28 4.60 1.71
CA ASN A 56 17.71 5.33 0.51
C ASN A 56 17.55 6.85 0.72
N LYS A 57 16.46 7.29 1.32
CA LYS A 57 16.23 8.72 1.58
C LYS A 57 17.25 9.29 2.56
N VAL A 58 17.60 8.56 3.61
CA VAL A 58 18.67 8.95 4.53
C VAL A 58 20.01 9.00 3.81
N HIS A 59 20.33 7.95 3.05
CA HIS A 59 21.61 7.86 2.34
C HIS A 59 21.80 9.00 1.35
N ARG A 60 20.73 9.41 0.67
CA ARG A 60 20.77 10.51 -0.31
C ARG A 60 20.61 11.90 0.33
N GLY A 61 20.52 11.99 1.65
CA GLY A 61 20.37 13.26 2.34
C GLY A 61 19.00 13.92 2.16
N LYS A 62 17.99 13.15 1.73
CA LYS A 62 16.62 13.66 1.57
C LYS A 62 15.95 13.87 2.92
N ILE A 63 16.28 13.06 3.89
CA ILE A 63 15.87 13.19 5.29
C ILE A 63 17.10 12.96 6.16
N THR A 64 17.03 13.45 7.41
CA THR A 64 18.12 13.25 8.36
C THR A 64 18.14 11.81 8.87
N SER A 65 19.26 11.39 9.48
CA SER A 65 19.37 10.09 10.13
C SER A 65 18.29 9.92 11.21
N ASP A 66 18.08 10.94 12.04
CA ASP A 66 17.08 10.91 13.10
C ASP A 66 15.66 10.79 12.55
N GLU A 67 15.36 11.51 11.48
CA GLU A 67 14.06 11.38 10.80
C GLU A 67 13.85 9.98 10.26
N GLY A 68 14.90 9.39 9.67
CA GLY A 68 14.86 8.02 9.18
C GLY A 68 14.61 7.00 10.27
N GLU A 69 15.30 7.14 11.41
CA GLU A 69 15.11 6.24 12.56
C GLU A 69 13.68 6.33 13.09
N ARG A 70 13.13 7.55 13.19
CA ARG A 70 11.73 7.72 13.61
C ARG A 70 10.75 7.12 12.64
N ALA A 71 10.94 7.36 11.34
CA ALA A 71 10.08 6.80 10.30
C ALA A 71 10.09 5.27 10.33
N PHE A 72 11.29 4.68 10.45
CA PHE A 72 11.45 3.23 10.52
C PHE A 72 10.74 2.65 11.76
N ALA A 73 10.88 3.30 12.91
CA ALA A 73 10.22 2.86 14.13
C ALA A 73 8.69 2.95 14.03
N ILE A 74 8.18 4.04 13.47
CA ILE A 74 6.73 4.26 13.34
C ILE A 74 6.12 3.27 12.36
N ILE A 75 6.78 3.00 11.21
CA ILE A 75 6.21 2.14 10.19
C ILE A 75 5.96 0.72 10.69
N HIS A 76 6.80 0.24 11.60
CA HIS A 76 6.63 -1.08 12.22
C HIS A 76 5.53 -1.12 13.28
N LYS A 77 5.04 0.06 13.72
CA LYS A 77 3.96 0.18 14.70
C LYS A 77 2.60 0.42 14.06
N LEU A 78 2.53 0.55 12.74
CA LEU A 78 1.27 0.79 12.04
C LEU A 78 0.29 -0.39 12.11
N GLY A 79 0.79 -1.58 12.43
CA GLY A 79 -0.06 -2.76 12.53
C GLY A 79 -0.34 -3.42 11.18
N VAL A 80 0.46 -3.15 10.16
CA VAL A 80 0.35 -3.86 8.87
C VAL A 80 0.68 -5.33 9.09
N ARG A 81 -0.27 -6.20 8.78
CA ARG A 81 -0.10 -7.64 8.95
C ARG A 81 0.41 -8.25 7.65
N LEU A 82 1.54 -8.94 7.72
CA LEU A 82 2.15 -9.58 6.56
C LEU A 82 1.52 -10.96 6.36
N ILE A 83 1.03 -11.20 5.14
CA ILE A 83 0.38 -12.46 4.78
C ILE A 83 1.30 -13.22 3.82
N VAL A 84 1.57 -14.48 4.15
CA VAL A 84 2.36 -15.38 3.31
C VAL A 84 1.41 -16.37 2.65
N LEU A 85 1.39 -16.37 1.31
CA LEU A 85 0.67 -17.36 0.52
C LEU A 85 1.68 -18.24 -0.21
N PRO A 86 1.56 -19.58 -0.15
CA PRO A 86 2.54 -20.49 -0.75
C PRO A 86 2.73 -20.29 -2.26
N ASP A 87 1.67 -19.92 -2.97
CA ASP A 87 1.65 -19.76 -4.42
C ASP A 87 1.62 -18.29 -4.88
N LEU A 88 2.00 -17.35 -4.02
CA LEU A 88 1.90 -15.92 -4.34
C LEU A 88 2.77 -15.54 -5.55
N HIS A 89 3.98 -16.09 -5.64
CA HIS A 89 4.88 -15.78 -6.75
C HIS A 89 4.30 -16.22 -8.09
N GLU A 90 3.70 -17.40 -8.15
CA GLU A 90 3.05 -17.92 -9.35
C GLU A 90 1.85 -17.05 -9.73
N ARG A 91 1.05 -16.65 -8.77
CA ARG A 91 -0.10 -15.75 -9.01
C ARG A 91 0.35 -14.38 -9.49
N ALA A 92 1.42 -13.83 -8.90
CA ALA A 92 2.00 -12.55 -9.30
C ALA A 92 2.56 -12.62 -10.72
N TRP A 93 3.21 -13.71 -11.06
CA TRP A 93 3.73 -13.95 -12.41
C TRP A 93 2.62 -13.92 -13.46
N GLU A 94 1.55 -14.66 -13.22
CA GLU A 94 0.40 -14.69 -14.13
C GLU A 94 -0.28 -13.33 -14.23
N MET A 95 -0.47 -12.64 -13.13
CA MET A 95 -1.07 -11.31 -13.12
C MET A 95 -0.23 -10.29 -13.87
N ALA A 96 1.09 -10.30 -13.68
CA ALA A 96 2.00 -9.41 -14.41
C ALA A 96 1.92 -9.63 -15.91
N LYS A 97 1.77 -10.90 -16.36
CA LYS A 97 1.56 -11.23 -17.76
C LYS A 97 0.24 -10.67 -18.29
N GLU A 98 -0.85 -10.90 -17.58
CA GLU A 98 -2.19 -10.44 -17.96
C GLU A 98 -2.25 -8.91 -18.06
N LEU A 99 -1.56 -8.22 -17.15
CA LEU A 99 -1.51 -6.77 -17.11
C LEU A 99 -0.40 -6.18 -17.99
N ASN A 100 0.40 -7.03 -18.63
CA ASN A 100 1.55 -6.65 -19.44
C ASN A 100 2.52 -5.75 -18.69
N ARG A 101 2.85 -6.13 -17.45
CA ARG A 101 3.80 -5.40 -16.60
C ARG A 101 5.21 -5.96 -16.78
N PRO A 102 6.24 -5.09 -16.88
CA PRO A 102 7.63 -5.54 -17.10
C PRO A 102 8.25 -6.19 -15.88
N ALA A 103 7.72 -5.93 -14.69
CA ALA A 103 8.19 -6.49 -13.44
C ALA A 103 7.01 -6.94 -12.60
N ALA A 104 7.24 -7.89 -11.70
CA ALA A 104 6.18 -8.52 -10.93
C ALA A 104 6.06 -7.99 -9.49
N TYR A 105 6.82 -6.95 -9.11
CA TYR A 105 6.76 -6.43 -7.74
C TYR A 105 5.34 -5.97 -7.36
N ASP A 106 4.77 -5.07 -8.18
CA ASP A 106 3.40 -4.58 -7.93
C ASP A 106 2.38 -5.71 -8.01
N ALA A 107 2.62 -6.67 -8.88
CA ALA A 107 1.73 -7.81 -9.07
C ALA A 107 1.63 -8.69 -7.81
N HIS A 108 2.64 -8.69 -6.93
CA HIS A 108 2.54 -9.41 -5.65
C HIS A 108 1.48 -8.81 -4.75
N TYR A 109 1.40 -7.47 -4.69
CA TYR A 109 0.34 -6.79 -3.93
C TYR A 109 -1.02 -7.07 -4.54
N LEU A 110 -1.12 -6.94 -5.85
CA LEU A 110 -2.38 -7.15 -6.58
C LEU A 110 -2.87 -8.59 -6.44
N ALA A 111 -1.96 -9.55 -6.56
CA ALA A 111 -2.30 -10.97 -6.42
C ALA A 111 -2.77 -11.31 -5.00
N LEU A 112 -2.15 -10.70 -3.99
CA LEU A 112 -2.57 -10.89 -2.60
C LEU A 112 -4.00 -10.35 -2.41
N ALA A 113 -4.25 -9.11 -2.82
CA ALA A 113 -5.57 -8.51 -2.69
C ALA A 113 -6.65 -9.30 -3.42
N GLN A 114 -6.35 -9.77 -4.63
CA GLN A 114 -7.28 -10.57 -5.41
C GLN A 114 -7.59 -11.90 -4.69
N THR A 115 -6.58 -12.56 -4.18
CA THR A 115 -6.76 -13.84 -3.47
C THR A 115 -7.58 -13.66 -2.20
N LEU A 116 -7.38 -12.57 -1.48
CA LEU A 116 -8.11 -12.26 -0.25
C LEU A 116 -9.47 -11.60 -0.50
N ASP A 117 -9.79 -11.31 -1.75
CA ASP A 117 -11.03 -10.65 -2.16
C ASP A 117 -11.24 -9.34 -1.39
N CYS A 118 -10.21 -8.49 -1.38
CA CYS A 118 -10.27 -7.19 -0.73
C CYS A 118 -9.76 -6.09 -1.65
N GLU A 119 -10.01 -4.84 -1.27
CA GLU A 119 -9.48 -3.70 -2.00
C GLU A 119 -7.98 -3.58 -1.82
N PHE A 120 -7.33 -3.06 -2.85
CA PHE A 120 -5.92 -2.68 -2.81
C PHE A 120 -5.81 -1.16 -2.95
N TRP A 121 -5.13 -0.54 -1.98
CA TRP A 121 -4.92 0.90 -1.97
C TRP A 121 -3.45 1.24 -2.19
N THR A 122 -3.21 2.19 -3.08
CA THR A 122 -1.86 2.65 -3.44
C THR A 122 -1.81 4.17 -3.49
N ALA A 123 -0.64 4.74 -3.25
CA ALA A 123 -0.36 6.15 -3.52
C ALA A 123 0.28 6.36 -4.91
N ASP A 124 0.53 5.28 -5.64
CA ASP A 124 1.17 5.31 -6.96
C ASP A 124 0.11 5.51 -8.05
N GLU A 125 0.00 6.73 -8.55
CA GLU A 125 -0.94 7.08 -9.61
C GLU A 125 -0.67 6.31 -10.91
N ARG A 126 0.61 6.08 -11.23
CA ARG A 126 0.98 5.34 -12.46
C ARG A 126 0.48 3.92 -12.42
N LEU A 127 0.64 3.25 -11.28
CA LEU A 127 0.12 1.91 -11.10
C LEU A 127 -1.39 1.89 -11.22
N TYR A 128 -2.06 2.80 -10.52
CA TYR A 128 -3.52 2.91 -10.56
C TYR A 128 -4.01 3.07 -12.01
N ASN A 129 -3.43 4.03 -12.74
CA ASN A 129 -3.85 4.29 -14.12
C ASN A 129 -3.59 3.10 -15.06
N ALA A 130 -2.54 2.33 -14.78
CA ALA A 130 -2.19 1.18 -15.61
C ALA A 130 -3.16 0.00 -15.45
N VAL A 131 -3.81 -0.15 -14.28
CA VAL A 131 -4.61 -1.35 -13.96
C VAL A 131 -6.09 -1.07 -13.69
N ARG A 132 -6.49 0.18 -13.55
CA ARG A 132 -7.84 0.57 -13.09
C ARG A 132 -8.97 -0.01 -13.93
N ASP A 133 -8.79 -0.13 -15.23
CA ASP A 133 -9.83 -0.61 -16.13
C ASP A 133 -10.05 -2.12 -16.00
N GLN A 134 -9.01 -2.85 -15.66
CA GLN A 134 -9.03 -4.31 -15.52
C GLN A 134 -9.31 -4.75 -14.08
N LEU A 135 -8.92 -3.93 -13.09
CA LEU A 135 -9.00 -4.26 -11.67
C LEU A 135 -9.77 -3.15 -10.93
N PRO A 136 -11.11 -3.20 -10.93
CA PRO A 136 -11.93 -2.14 -10.32
C PRO A 136 -11.79 -2.03 -8.80
N TRP A 137 -11.23 -3.05 -8.16
CA TRP A 137 -10.98 -3.07 -6.72
C TRP A 137 -9.66 -2.38 -6.32
N VAL A 138 -8.89 -1.86 -7.29
CA VAL A 138 -7.71 -1.04 -7.02
C VAL A 138 -8.15 0.39 -6.78
N ARG A 139 -7.67 0.98 -5.69
CA ARG A 139 -8.01 2.34 -5.26
C ARG A 139 -6.74 3.19 -5.16
N TRP A 140 -6.85 4.43 -5.53
CA TRP A 140 -5.73 5.38 -5.46
C TRP A 140 -5.99 6.45 -4.41
N LEU A 141 -4.97 6.72 -3.57
CA LEU A 141 -5.02 7.73 -2.51
C LEU A 141 -5.51 9.09 -3.02
N GLY A 142 -5.11 9.47 -4.22
CA GLY A 142 -5.48 10.77 -4.81
C GLY A 142 -6.98 10.97 -5.06
N LEU A 143 -7.78 9.89 -5.04
CA LEU A 143 -9.23 9.96 -5.19
C LEU A 143 -9.98 9.85 -3.86
N TYR A 144 -9.26 9.71 -2.75
CA TYR A 144 -9.89 9.67 -1.44
C TYR A 144 -10.32 11.07 -1.01
N ASP A 145 -11.56 11.19 -0.55
CA ASP A 145 -12.13 12.43 -0.04
C ASP A 145 -12.71 12.22 1.35
N ALA A 146 -12.00 12.71 2.36
CA ALA A 146 -12.40 12.60 3.76
C ALA A 146 -13.72 13.34 4.07
N SER A 147 -14.09 14.36 3.27
CA SER A 147 -15.31 15.14 3.50
C SER A 147 -16.59 14.37 3.19
N LEU A 148 -16.49 13.28 2.41
CA LEU A 148 -17.64 12.47 2.03
C LEU A 148 -18.04 11.41 3.08
N GLY A 149 -17.25 11.27 4.15
CA GLY A 149 -17.56 10.41 5.31
C GLY A 149 -17.57 8.91 5.03
N ASP A 150 -18.04 8.49 3.87
CA ASP A 150 -18.04 7.11 3.40
C ASP A 150 -17.56 7.09 1.96
N THR A 151 -16.36 6.55 1.74
CA THR A 151 -16.00 6.16 0.37
C THR A 151 -16.88 4.97 0.01
N PRO A 152 -17.68 5.04 -1.06
CA PRO A 152 -18.44 3.88 -1.49
C PRO A 152 -17.47 2.79 -1.94
N TYR A 153 -17.54 1.66 -1.27
CA TYR A 153 -16.80 0.46 -1.62
C TYR A 153 -17.69 -0.44 -2.46
#